data_f112f858606a7689dbbaff529d88bb89
#
_entry.id   f112f858606a7689dbbaff529d88bb89
#
_cell.length_a   1.000
_cell.length_b   1.000
_cell.length_c   1.000
_cell.angle_alpha   90.00
_cell.angle_beta   90.00
_cell.angle_gamma   90.00
#
_symmetry.space_group_name_H-M   'P 1'
#
loop_
_entity.id
_entity.type
_entity.pdbx_description
1 polymer ?
#
loop_
_entity_poly.entity_id
_entity_poly.type
_entity_poly.pdbx_seq_one_letter_code
_entity_poly.pdbx_strand_id
1 'polypeptide(L)'
;MHTRRAALLCLAILLALPTGDALAQSRGVPTRGGQDGGTGSRGGDHNGHRGGYPGGHFGGWGGIGGVIMTLPQAPPPERVIDEDAAPVVRRSHRAQRPQRPPQRTARRASGAPPSGERRFVPDEVVLELHNTVSERQIQTLQRRFRLTQIERQRLQLSGTTFFRWRIPDRRSVPTVVRALEADRLVVSAQPNYTYSLQQAKAAAEGDPAQYELAKLHLPEAHALSKGDGVRVAVIDSGVDADHPDINGSVAESFNAIQTPAAPHAHGTAIAALIAAHGRLMGAAPDARILAVRAFDPKGGSAQGTTFAILKGIDWAAGHGARIINMSFAGPADPAMQRSLEAAYKKGIVLIAAAGNAGPKSPPLYPAADPEVIAVTATDAQDKLLPVANRGRHIAVAAPGVDLLVAIPNGGYEISSGTSYSAAEVSGIAALLLQHKGTLAPEQLRHVLLETAKDLGRTGRDDLFGAGLADGFAALAAGAETSQAARKRR
;
A
#
# COMPACT_ATOMS: atom_id res chain seq x y z
N MET A 1 55.91 40.16 6.78
CA MET A 1 55.75 41.60 6.34
C MET A 1 54.38 41.72 5.68
N HIS A 2 53.60 42.62 6.22
CA HIS A 2 52.34 43.24 5.77
C HIS A 2 51.03 42.42 5.95
N THR A 3 50.51 42.65 7.13
CA THR A 3 49.13 42.68 7.58
C THR A 3 48.24 43.63 6.77
N ARG A 4 47.01 43.26 6.41
CA ARG A 4 45.91 44.20 6.31
C ARG A 4 44.63 43.58 6.86
N ARG A 5 44.19 44.14 8.00
CA ARG A 5 42.87 44.06 8.60
C ARG A 5 41.91 44.91 7.77
N ALA A 6 40.71 44.48 7.55
CA ALA A 6 39.57 45.31 7.17
C ALA A 6 38.37 44.98 8.06
N ALA A 7 37.79 46.04 8.61
CA ALA A 7 36.88 46.07 9.72
C ALA A 7 35.43 45.80 9.32
N LEU A 8 34.67 45.28 10.31
CA LEU A 8 33.21 45.22 10.36
C LEU A 8 32.58 46.62 10.30
N LEU A 9 31.51 46.76 9.55
CA LEU A 9 30.53 47.82 9.73
C LEU A 9 29.16 47.18 9.94
N CYS A 10 28.69 47.22 11.21
CA CYS A 10 27.30 46.95 11.59
C CYS A 10 26.45 48.16 11.23
N LEU A 11 25.38 47.97 10.46
CA LEU A 11 24.36 49.01 10.29
C LEU A 11 23.04 48.46 10.85
N ALA A 12 22.67 48.93 12.02
CA ALA A 12 21.37 48.75 12.64
C ALA A 12 20.39 49.74 12.04
N ILE A 13 19.30 49.27 11.44
CA ILE A 13 18.16 50.11 11.08
C ILE A 13 17.01 49.74 12.01
N LEU A 14 16.75 50.61 13.00
CA LEU A 14 15.49 50.72 13.71
C LEU A 14 14.43 51.30 12.75
N LEU A 15 13.30 50.64 12.60
CA LEU A 15 12.09 51.24 12.09
C LEU A 15 10.94 50.97 13.07
N ALA A 16 10.34 52.08 13.48
CA ALA A 16 9.33 52.25 14.50
C ALA A 16 7.95 51.71 14.04
N LEU A 17 7.20 51.19 15.00
CA LEU A 17 5.75 50.92 14.93
C LEU A 17 4.95 52.21 15.09
N PRO A 18 3.77 52.35 14.49
CA PRO A 18 2.74 53.18 15.03
C PRO A 18 1.67 52.34 15.76
N THR A 19 1.42 52.74 17.00
CA THR A 19 0.29 52.41 17.81
C THR A 19 -0.95 53.11 17.28
N GLY A 20 -2.08 52.40 17.18
CA GLY A 20 -3.38 52.96 16.87
C GLY A 20 -4.47 52.25 17.65
N ASP A 21 -4.89 52.87 18.73
CA ASP A 21 -6.13 52.56 19.51
C ASP A 21 -7.36 52.78 18.67
N ALA A 22 -8.35 51.90 18.76
CA ALA A 22 -9.76 52.20 18.54
C ALA A 22 -10.67 51.21 19.27
N LEU A 23 -11.07 51.58 20.45
CA LEU A 23 -12.42 51.68 21.02
C LEU A 23 -13.47 50.60 20.63
N ALA A 24 -13.87 49.93 21.68
CA ALA A 24 -15.09 49.12 21.83
C ALA A 24 -16.38 49.91 21.54
N GLN A 25 -17.37 49.28 20.92
CA GLN A 25 -18.78 49.58 21.12
C GLN A 25 -19.59 48.30 21.19
N SER A 26 -20.14 48.08 22.37
CA SER A 26 -21.19 47.14 22.76
C SER A 26 -22.54 47.58 22.23
N ARG A 27 -23.33 46.67 21.71
CA ARG A 27 -24.83 46.68 21.68
C ARG A 27 -25.20 45.23 21.46
N GLY A 28 -25.93 44.55 22.32
CA GLY A 28 -27.17 44.89 23.02
C GLY A 28 -28.14 43.76 22.64
N VAL A 29 -28.36 42.81 23.54
CA VAL A 29 -29.36 41.73 23.47
C VAL A 29 -30.75 42.34 23.63
N PRO A 30 -31.81 41.79 23.04
CA PRO A 30 -33.03 41.62 23.80
C PRO A 30 -33.53 40.18 23.86
N THR A 31 -33.73 39.75 25.08
CA THR A 31 -34.59 38.65 25.53
C THR A 31 -36.06 39.02 25.45
N ARG A 32 -36.88 38.07 25.07
CA ARG A 32 -38.31 37.91 25.42
C ARG A 32 -38.68 36.49 25.03
N GLY A 33 -39.17 35.60 25.87
CA GLY A 33 -40.14 35.69 26.99
C GLY A 33 -41.54 35.27 26.50
N GLY A 34 -42.09 34.21 27.09
CA GLY A 34 -43.48 33.77 26.95
C GLY A 34 -43.52 32.26 26.59
N GLN A 35 -43.67 31.34 27.48
CA GLN A 35 -44.78 30.91 28.38
C GLN A 35 -46.04 30.42 27.69
N ASP A 36 -46.45 29.25 28.18
CA ASP A 36 -47.75 28.62 28.26
C ASP A 36 -48.13 27.71 27.07
N GLY A 37 -48.64 26.53 27.25
CA GLY A 37 -49.22 25.80 28.38
C GLY A 37 -50.13 24.70 27.79
N GLY A 38 -50.39 23.68 28.53
CA GLY A 38 -51.60 22.85 28.36
C GLY A 38 -51.38 21.42 27.86
N THR A 39 -51.20 20.43 28.68
CA THR A 39 -52.22 19.52 29.31
C THR A 39 -52.98 18.59 28.37
N GLY A 40 -52.96 17.30 28.72
CA GLY A 40 -53.95 16.28 28.40
C GLY A 40 -53.30 14.95 27.94
N SER A 41 -52.99 13.99 28.73
CA SER A 41 -53.78 13.08 29.59
C SER A 41 -54.56 11.99 28.80
N ARG A 42 -54.32 10.78 29.29
CA ARG A 42 -55.07 9.49 29.11
C ARG A 42 -54.70 8.68 27.87
N GLY A 43 -54.34 7.43 28.00
CA GLY A 43 -54.71 6.36 28.91
C GLY A 43 -55.23 5.19 28.10
N GLY A 44 -54.81 4.00 28.34
CA GLY A 44 -55.40 2.83 27.71
C GLY A 44 -54.51 1.60 27.81
N ASP A 45 -54.67 0.93 28.92
CA ASP A 45 -54.31 -0.44 29.20
C ASP A 45 -54.79 -1.46 28.15
N HIS A 46 -54.12 -2.58 28.01
CA HIS A 46 -54.56 -3.92 28.37
C HIS A 46 -53.66 -5.02 27.77
N ASN A 47 -53.15 -5.83 28.72
CA ASN A 47 -53.15 -7.32 28.74
C ASN A 47 -52.54 -8.04 27.52
N GLY A 48 -51.60 -8.93 27.72
CA GLY A 48 -51.41 -9.95 28.77
C GLY A 48 -51.66 -11.33 28.18
N HIS A 49 -50.66 -12.20 28.17
CA HIS A 49 -50.71 -13.65 28.37
C HIS A 49 -49.32 -14.23 28.09
N ARG A 50 -48.60 -14.64 29.05
CA ARG A 50 -48.39 -15.89 29.81
C ARG A 50 -48.56 -17.19 29.04
N GLY A 51 -47.49 -17.95 29.09
CA GLY A 51 -47.41 -19.42 28.93
C GLY A 51 -46.02 -19.79 28.36
N GLY A 52 -45.15 -20.47 29.00
CA GLY A 52 -45.24 -21.46 30.03
C GLY A 52 -44.23 -22.52 29.67
N TYR A 53 -43.16 -22.69 30.47
CA TYR A 53 -42.26 -23.84 30.41
C TYR A 53 -42.98 -25.14 30.81
N PRO A 54 -42.47 -26.32 30.43
CA PRO A 54 -41.59 -27.11 31.25
C PRO A 54 -40.50 -27.81 30.40
N GLY A 55 -39.27 -28.06 30.86
CA GLY A 55 -38.81 -28.78 32.05
C GLY A 55 -38.80 -30.30 31.82
N GLY A 56 -37.63 -30.91 31.56
CA GLY A 56 -37.50 -32.34 31.51
C GLY A 56 -36.02 -32.75 31.56
N HIS A 57 -35.65 -33.21 32.75
CA HIS A 57 -34.37 -33.79 33.14
C HIS A 57 -34.23 -35.26 32.72
N PHE A 58 -33.00 -35.78 32.95
CA PHE A 58 -32.50 -37.17 33.04
C PHE A 58 -31.88 -37.67 31.71
N GLY A 59 -30.72 -38.23 31.70
CA GLY A 59 -29.87 -38.93 32.62
C GLY A 59 -28.92 -39.77 31.81
N GLY A 60 -27.79 -39.93 32.12
CA GLY A 60 -26.54 -40.47 32.13
C GLY A 60 -26.41 -41.98 31.76
N TRP A 61 -25.13 -42.43 31.74
CA TRP A 61 -24.56 -43.78 31.59
C TRP A 61 -24.33 -44.14 30.10
N GLY A 62 -23.20 -44.56 29.68
CA GLY A 62 -22.05 -45.25 30.24
C GLY A 62 -21.42 -46.06 29.13
N GLY A 63 -20.18 -46.00 29.00
CA GLY A 63 -19.11 -46.73 28.46
C GLY A 63 -19.31 -47.99 27.57
N ILE A 64 -18.18 -48.27 26.91
CA ILE A 64 -17.66 -49.57 26.46
C ILE A 64 -17.66 -49.79 24.93
N GLY A 65 -16.47 -50.06 24.44
CA GLY A 65 -16.22 -51.09 23.45
C GLY A 65 -15.87 -50.65 22.04
N GLY A 66 -14.56 -50.52 21.80
CA GLY A 66 -14.06 -50.48 20.43
C GLY A 66 -14.34 -51.78 19.70
N VAL A 67 -14.79 -51.64 18.45
CA VAL A 67 -14.72 -52.74 17.47
C VAL A 67 -14.04 -52.20 16.24
N ILE A 68 -12.84 -52.69 16.02
CA ILE A 68 -12.10 -52.50 14.77
C ILE A 68 -12.74 -53.45 13.76
N MET A 69 -13.45 -52.92 12.78
CA MET A 69 -13.86 -53.70 11.59
C MET A 69 -12.76 -53.63 10.54
N THR A 70 -12.03 -54.71 10.40
CA THR A 70 -11.19 -54.98 9.24
C THR A 70 -12.05 -55.42 8.07
N LEU A 71 -11.99 -54.67 6.98
CA LEU A 71 -12.57 -55.07 5.69
C LEU A 71 -11.67 -56.13 5.02
N PRO A 72 -12.21 -57.17 4.41
CA PRO A 72 -11.44 -58.21 3.73
C PRO A 72 -10.87 -57.73 2.41
N GLN A 73 -9.60 -58.02 2.19
CA GLN A 73 -8.93 -57.84 0.90
C GLN A 73 -9.44 -58.83 -0.13
N ALA A 74 -9.71 -58.37 -1.34
CA ALA A 74 -10.02 -59.19 -2.49
C ALA A 74 -8.75 -59.92 -3.00
N PRO A 75 -8.87 -61.18 -3.46
CA PRO A 75 -7.76 -61.94 -4.01
C PRO A 75 -7.32 -61.40 -5.39
N PRO A 76 -6.03 -61.61 -5.77
CA PRO A 76 -5.55 -61.18 -7.08
C PRO A 76 -6.08 -62.07 -8.20
N PRO A 77 -6.25 -61.58 -9.44
CA PRO A 77 -6.75 -62.33 -10.56
C PRO A 77 -5.74 -63.38 -11.05
N GLU A 78 -6.22 -64.60 -11.26
CA GLU A 78 -5.50 -65.72 -11.87
C GLU A 78 -5.10 -65.39 -13.32
N ARG A 79 -3.83 -65.74 -13.63
CA ARG A 79 -3.32 -65.73 -15.01
C ARG A 79 -3.83 -66.93 -15.77
N VAL A 80 -4.66 -66.67 -16.75
CA VAL A 80 -4.97 -67.67 -17.80
C VAL A 80 -3.81 -67.65 -18.80
N ILE A 81 -3.17 -68.82 -18.95
CA ILE A 81 -2.13 -69.06 -19.96
C ILE A 81 -2.88 -69.58 -21.20
N ASP A 82 -2.94 -68.82 -22.26
CA ASP A 82 -3.43 -69.25 -23.56
C ASP A 82 -2.24 -69.78 -24.39
N GLU A 83 -2.18 -71.11 -24.54
CA GLU A 83 -1.26 -71.83 -25.44
C GLU A 83 -1.91 -71.92 -26.83
N ASP A 84 -1.80 -70.90 -27.63
CA ASP A 84 -1.88 -70.98 -29.10
C ASP A 84 -1.69 -69.61 -29.74
N ALA A 85 -0.43 -69.23 -29.96
CA ALA A 85 -0.13 -68.07 -30.83
C ALA A 85 1.14 -68.32 -31.62
N ALA A 86 1.00 -68.41 -32.94
CA ALA A 86 2.03 -68.49 -33.95
C ALA A 86 3.07 -67.36 -33.87
N PRO A 87 4.30 -67.54 -34.38
CA PRO A 87 5.40 -66.55 -34.17
C PRO A 87 5.20 -65.32 -35.02
N VAL A 88 5.05 -64.17 -34.34
CA VAL A 88 4.99 -62.85 -34.99
C VAL A 88 6.43 -62.33 -35.16
N VAL A 89 6.78 -62.13 -36.46
CA VAL A 89 8.04 -61.51 -36.92
C VAL A 89 8.15 -60.11 -36.32
N ARG A 90 9.13 -59.88 -35.41
CA ARG A 90 9.47 -58.55 -34.89
C ARG A 90 10.12 -57.71 -35.97
N ARG A 91 9.35 -56.79 -36.59
CA ARG A 91 9.90 -55.64 -37.31
C ARG A 91 10.35 -54.65 -36.23
N SER A 92 11.67 -54.40 -36.17
CA SER A 92 12.26 -53.35 -35.36
C SER A 92 11.84 -51.96 -35.84
N HIS A 93 10.78 -51.41 -35.24
CA HIS A 93 10.51 -50.00 -35.35
C HIS A 93 11.48 -49.26 -34.40
N ARG A 94 12.48 -48.63 -35.01
CA ARG A 94 13.37 -47.66 -34.36
C ARG A 94 12.46 -46.54 -33.82
N ALA A 95 12.21 -46.55 -32.47
CA ALA A 95 11.44 -45.52 -31.81
C ALA A 95 12.06 -44.12 -32.10
N GLN A 96 11.40 -43.32 -32.89
CA GLN A 96 11.71 -41.92 -33.02
C GLN A 96 11.42 -41.27 -31.63
N ARG A 97 12.50 -40.78 -31.01
CA ARG A 97 12.44 -39.98 -29.78
C ARG A 97 11.49 -38.80 -30.05
N PRO A 98 10.43 -38.57 -29.23
CA PRO A 98 9.55 -37.42 -29.45
C PRO A 98 10.39 -36.16 -29.43
N GLN A 99 10.41 -35.42 -30.52
CA GLN A 99 11.00 -34.10 -30.60
C GLN A 99 10.20 -33.22 -29.64
N ARG A 100 10.86 -32.77 -28.58
CA ARG A 100 10.33 -31.73 -27.69
C ARG A 100 9.91 -30.56 -28.57
N PRO A 101 8.65 -30.09 -28.48
CA PRO A 101 8.26 -28.91 -29.25
C PRO A 101 9.20 -27.77 -28.90
N PRO A 102 9.59 -26.94 -29.85
CA PRO A 102 10.47 -25.80 -29.59
C PRO A 102 9.81 -24.97 -28.48
N GLN A 103 10.52 -24.79 -27.36
CA GLN A 103 10.09 -23.87 -26.32
C GLN A 103 9.90 -22.50 -27.00
N ARG A 104 8.65 -22.09 -27.19
CA ARG A 104 8.31 -20.70 -27.53
C ARG A 104 8.93 -19.86 -26.43
N THR A 105 10.08 -19.23 -26.72
CA THR A 105 10.58 -18.15 -25.88
C THR A 105 9.41 -17.20 -25.67
N ALA A 106 8.96 -17.07 -24.43
CA ALA A 106 7.89 -16.16 -24.09
C ALA A 106 8.27 -14.79 -24.68
N ARG A 107 7.50 -14.32 -25.67
CA ARG A 107 7.67 -12.96 -26.20
C ARG A 107 7.55 -12.05 -25.00
N ARG A 108 8.58 -11.29 -24.69
CA ARG A 108 8.49 -10.21 -23.69
C ARG A 108 7.23 -9.40 -24.00
N ALA A 109 6.39 -9.18 -22.98
CA ALA A 109 5.24 -8.32 -23.13
C ALA A 109 5.75 -6.92 -23.56
N SER A 110 5.12 -6.33 -24.56
CA SER A 110 5.47 -4.98 -24.99
C SER A 110 5.15 -3.98 -23.88
N GLY A 111 6.02 -3.01 -23.63
CA GLY A 111 5.76 -1.89 -22.74
C GLY A 111 4.89 -0.81 -23.40
N ALA A 112 4.47 -0.98 -24.65
CA ALA A 112 3.52 -0.06 -25.27
C ALA A 112 2.19 -0.09 -24.50
N PRO A 113 1.56 1.08 -24.25
CA PRO A 113 0.33 1.14 -23.46
C PRO A 113 -0.81 0.39 -24.17
N PRO A 114 -1.73 -0.22 -23.40
CA PRO A 114 -2.96 -0.79 -23.95
C PRO A 114 -3.76 0.27 -24.72
N SER A 115 -4.58 -0.19 -25.68
CA SER A 115 -5.48 0.70 -26.39
C SER A 115 -6.40 1.44 -25.42
N GLY A 116 -6.45 2.76 -25.52
CA GLY A 116 -7.26 3.61 -24.64
C GLY A 116 -6.57 4.09 -23.35
N GLU A 117 -5.42 3.54 -22.97
CA GLU A 117 -4.66 4.07 -21.82
C GLU A 117 -4.07 5.44 -22.17
N ARG A 118 -4.35 6.45 -21.32
CA ARG A 118 -3.91 7.85 -21.50
C ARG A 118 -3.21 8.44 -20.29
N ARG A 119 -3.11 7.68 -19.19
CA ARG A 119 -2.47 8.15 -17.96
C ARG A 119 -0.96 8.07 -18.07
N PHE A 120 -0.39 8.90 -18.95
CA PHE A 120 1.06 9.06 -19.10
C PHE A 120 1.38 10.46 -19.63
N VAL A 121 2.62 10.89 -19.45
CA VAL A 121 3.12 12.16 -19.99
C VAL A 121 3.12 12.08 -21.53
N PRO A 122 2.45 13.00 -22.24
CA PRO A 122 2.13 12.83 -23.66
C PRO A 122 3.33 12.77 -24.62
N ASP A 123 4.47 13.29 -24.21
CA ASP A 123 5.69 13.43 -25.03
C ASP A 123 6.91 12.76 -24.38
N GLU A 124 6.72 11.87 -23.40
CA GLU A 124 7.82 11.24 -22.69
C GLU A 124 7.77 9.72 -22.76
N VAL A 125 8.96 9.13 -22.85
CA VAL A 125 9.20 7.70 -22.72
C VAL A 125 10.23 7.43 -21.63
N VAL A 126 10.04 6.32 -20.93
CA VAL A 126 11.01 5.74 -20.00
C VAL A 126 11.60 4.50 -20.66
N LEU A 127 12.90 4.43 -20.75
CA LEU A 127 13.59 3.25 -21.28
C LEU A 127 14.68 2.78 -20.32
N GLU A 128 14.92 1.49 -20.38
CA GLU A 128 15.91 0.79 -19.56
C GLU A 128 17.03 0.26 -20.45
N LEU A 129 18.25 0.57 -20.09
CA LEU A 129 19.46 0.06 -20.76
C LEU A 129 20.34 -0.67 -19.73
N HIS A 130 21.10 -1.67 -20.21
CA HIS A 130 22.12 -2.29 -19.38
C HIS A 130 23.22 -1.28 -19.01
N ASN A 131 23.78 -1.39 -17.81
CA ASN A 131 24.86 -0.52 -17.35
C ASN A 131 26.15 -0.62 -18.19
N THR A 132 26.24 -1.63 -19.05
CA THR A 132 27.36 -1.86 -19.97
C THR A 132 27.26 -1.03 -21.26
N VAL A 133 26.11 -0.37 -21.52
CA VAL A 133 25.92 0.47 -22.71
C VAL A 133 26.74 1.74 -22.56
N SER A 134 27.62 1.97 -23.51
CA SER A 134 28.53 3.13 -23.51
C SER A 134 27.79 4.44 -23.83
N GLU A 135 28.32 5.56 -23.39
CA GLU A 135 27.76 6.90 -23.66
C GLU A 135 27.61 7.17 -25.19
N ARG A 136 28.59 6.71 -25.99
CA ARG A 136 28.53 6.81 -27.45
C ARG A 136 27.33 6.05 -28.02
N GLN A 137 27.01 4.89 -27.52
CA GLN A 137 25.83 4.09 -27.91
C GLN A 137 24.53 4.79 -27.51
N ILE A 138 24.49 5.37 -26.31
CA ILE A 138 23.34 6.14 -25.83
C ILE A 138 23.07 7.32 -26.77
N GLN A 139 24.09 8.11 -27.09
CA GLN A 139 23.97 9.22 -28.04
C GLN A 139 23.56 8.79 -29.45
N THR A 140 24.01 7.59 -29.88
CA THR A 140 23.60 7.02 -31.17
C THR A 140 22.12 6.65 -31.16
N LEU A 141 21.62 6.05 -30.05
CA LEU A 141 20.18 5.78 -29.87
C LEU A 141 19.37 7.07 -29.90
N GLN A 142 19.79 8.10 -29.14
CA GLN A 142 19.10 9.39 -29.11
C GLN A 142 18.95 10.02 -30.53
N ARG A 143 20.05 10.04 -31.31
CA ARG A 143 20.03 10.57 -32.67
C ARG A 143 19.15 9.71 -33.57
N ARG A 144 19.30 8.37 -33.55
CA ARG A 144 18.54 7.44 -34.37
C ARG A 144 17.04 7.56 -34.14
N PHE A 145 16.60 7.66 -32.89
CA PHE A 145 15.20 7.76 -32.55
C PHE A 145 14.70 9.21 -32.41
N ARG A 146 15.57 10.21 -32.63
CA ARG A 146 15.25 11.64 -32.51
C ARG A 146 14.63 11.97 -31.17
N LEU A 147 15.29 11.56 -30.10
CA LEU A 147 14.81 11.77 -28.70
C LEU A 147 15.80 12.64 -27.94
N THR A 148 15.29 13.44 -27.00
CA THR A 148 16.08 14.30 -26.12
C THR A 148 16.08 13.74 -24.72
N GLN A 149 17.24 13.52 -24.14
CA GLN A 149 17.35 13.08 -22.75
C GLN A 149 16.93 14.20 -21.79
N ILE A 150 16.01 13.87 -20.88
CA ILE A 150 15.60 14.75 -19.79
C ILE A 150 16.35 14.35 -18.52
N GLU A 151 16.37 13.06 -18.20
CA GLU A 151 16.94 12.55 -16.95
C GLU A 151 17.52 11.16 -17.15
N ARG A 152 18.47 10.80 -16.29
CA ARG A 152 19.09 9.47 -16.23
C ARG A 152 19.24 9.07 -14.79
N GLN A 153 18.85 7.85 -14.45
CA GLN A 153 18.96 7.29 -13.12
C GLN A 153 19.48 5.85 -13.19
N ARG A 154 20.58 5.59 -12.50
CA ARG A 154 21.04 4.22 -12.25
C ARG A 154 20.31 3.70 -11.03
N LEU A 155 19.54 2.62 -11.20
CA LEU A 155 18.86 1.93 -10.12
C LEU A 155 19.76 0.80 -9.60
N GLN A 156 20.06 0.82 -8.30
CA GLN A 156 20.87 -0.21 -7.66
C GLN A 156 20.06 -1.50 -7.48
N LEU A 157 18.76 -1.35 -7.27
CA LEU A 157 17.84 -2.46 -7.05
C LEU A 157 17.75 -3.41 -8.25
N SER A 158 17.67 -2.88 -9.46
CA SER A 158 17.61 -3.65 -10.71
C SER A 158 18.96 -3.87 -11.38
N GLY A 159 19.99 -3.13 -10.99
CA GLY A 159 21.30 -3.15 -11.62
C GLY A 159 21.30 -2.58 -13.05
N THR A 160 20.32 -1.77 -13.42
CA THR A 160 20.15 -1.17 -14.76
C THR A 160 20.10 0.35 -14.68
N THR A 161 20.17 1.01 -15.85
CA THR A 161 20.02 2.45 -15.93
C THR A 161 18.73 2.79 -16.67
N PHE A 162 17.88 3.57 -16.03
CA PHE A 162 16.68 4.13 -16.60
C PHE A 162 16.93 5.53 -17.14
N PHE A 163 16.33 5.81 -18.29
CA PHE A 163 16.38 7.10 -18.96
C PHE A 163 14.96 7.61 -19.16
N ARG A 164 14.76 8.88 -18.89
CA ARG A 164 13.57 9.63 -19.24
C ARG A 164 13.88 10.50 -20.43
N TRP A 165 13.25 10.22 -21.58
CA TRP A 165 13.50 10.92 -22.84
C TRP A 165 12.23 11.58 -23.37
N ARG A 166 12.40 12.76 -23.99
CA ARG A 166 11.34 13.53 -24.64
C ARG A 166 11.28 13.23 -26.12
N ILE A 167 10.05 13.24 -26.66
CA ILE A 167 9.71 13.10 -28.08
C ILE A 167 9.44 14.51 -28.64
N PRO A 168 10.40 15.18 -29.31
CA PRO A 168 10.23 16.56 -29.75
C PRO A 168 9.41 16.72 -31.04
N ASP A 169 9.21 15.65 -31.81
CA ASP A 169 8.64 15.66 -33.13
C ASP A 169 7.17 15.20 -33.22
N ARG A 170 6.45 15.24 -32.08
CA ARG A 170 5.01 14.92 -31.97
C ARG A 170 4.61 13.50 -32.40
N ARG A 171 5.54 12.56 -32.58
CA ARG A 171 5.19 11.14 -32.72
C ARG A 171 4.47 10.65 -31.46
N SER A 172 3.53 9.74 -31.64
CA SER A 172 2.83 9.18 -30.47
C SER A 172 3.75 8.32 -29.60
N VAL A 173 3.58 8.39 -28.30
CA VAL A 173 4.32 7.57 -27.32
C VAL A 173 4.27 6.08 -27.67
N PRO A 174 3.11 5.46 -28.01
CA PRO A 174 3.06 4.05 -28.39
C PRO A 174 3.92 3.69 -29.61
N THR A 175 4.01 4.60 -30.58
CA THR A 175 4.84 4.40 -31.81
C THR A 175 6.32 4.40 -31.43
N VAL A 176 6.75 5.34 -30.58
CA VAL A 176 8.15 5.45 -30.16
C VAL A 176 8.56 4.28 -29.28
N VAL A 177 7.69 3.86 -28.35
CA VAL A 177 7.94 2.69 -27.49
C VAL A 177 8.18 1.44 -28.33
N ARG A 178 7.30 1.13 -29.29
CA ARG A 178 7.48 -0.04 -30.15
C ARG A 178 8.77 0.01 -30.99
N ALA A 179 9.15 1.22 -31.42
CA ALA A 179 10.40 1.41 -32.18
C ALA A 179 11.63 1.19 -31.28
N LEU A 180 11.62 1.65 -30.07
CA LEU A 180 12.68 1.44 -29.08
C LEU A 180 12.83 -0.03 -28.70
N GLU A 181 11.73 -0.76 -28.51
CA GLU A 181 11.73 -2.20 -28.18
C GLU A 181 12.36 -3.08 -29.26
N ALA A 182 12.39 -2.60 -30.49
CA ALA A 182 13.05 -3.29 -31.61
C ALA A 182 14.59 -3.18 -31.58
N ASP A 183 15.15 -2.29 -30.76
CA ASP A 183 16.58 -2.11 -30.62
C ASP A 183 17.20 -3.05 -29.59
N ARG A 184 18.31 -3.71 -29.93
CA ARG A 184 18.97 -4.73 -29.11
C ARG A 184 19.59 -4.17 -27.82
N LEU A 185 19.88 -2.87 -27.76
CA LEU A 185 20.45 -2.20 -26.60
C LEU A 185 19.38 -1.86 -25.53
N VAL A 186 18.10 -1.86 -25.95
CA VAL A 186 16.97 -1.52 -25.10
C VAL A 186 16.48 -2.78 -24.36
N VAL A 187 16.58 -2.77 -23.04
CA VAL A 187 16.05 -3.82 -22.18
C VAL A 187 14.54 -3.74 -22.13
N SER A 188 14.02 -2.54 -21.94
CA SER A 188 12.58 -2.25 -21.98
C SER A 188 12.34 -0.79 -22.35
N ALA A 189 11.16 -0.50 -22.91
CA ALA A 189 10.69 0.87 -23.13
C ALA A 189 9.19 0.93 -22.82
N GLN A 190 8.74 2.05 -22.30
CA GLN A 190 7.35 2.27 -21.92
C GLN A 190 7.03 3.76 -21.85
N PRO A 191 5.73 4.17 -21.75
CA PRO A 191 5.36 5.53 -21.37
C PRO A 191 5.91 5.93 -20.01
N ASN A 192 6.09 7.22 -19.76
CA ASN A 192 6.22 7.74 -18.42
C ASN A 192 4.80 7.88 -17.82
N TYR A 193 4.29 6.79 -17.24
CA TYR A 193 2.93 6.74 -16.68
C TYR A 193 2.74 7.76 -15.57
N THR A 194 1.49 8.18 -15.34
CA THR A 194 1.08 9.07 -14.24
C THR A 194 0.23 8.33 -13.24
N TYR A 195 0.43 8.66 -11.98
CA TYR A 195 -0.24 8.11 -10.79
C TYR A 195 -0.85 9.23 -9.98
N SER A 196 -1.92 8.95 -9.25
CA SER A 196 -2.60 9.91 -8.38
C SER A 196 -2.70 9.36 -6.96
N LEU A 197 -2.60 10.25 -5.97
CA LEU A 197 -2.83 9.92 -4.57
C LEU A 197 -4.28 9.53 -4.35
N GLN A 198 -4.52 8.64 -3.39
CA GLN A 198 -5.83 8.03 -3.15
C GLN A 198 -6.51 8.63 -1.92
N GLN A 199 -6.85 9.92 -2.02
CA GLN A 199 -7.68 10.64 -1.06
C GLN A 199 -9.13 10.72 -1.59
N ALA A 200 -10.12 10.48 -0.74
CA ALA A 200 -11.52 10.72 -1.02
C ALA A 200 -11.97 12.01 -0.31
N LYS A 201 -13.00 12.65 -0.84
CA LYS A 201 -13.62 13.76 -0.14
C LYS A 201 -14.25 13.24 1.16
N ALA A 202 -13.91 13.86 2.30
CA ALA A 202 -14.52 13.52 3.58
C ALA A 202 -16.05 13.63 3.50
N ALA A 203 -16.75 12.65 4.01
CA ALA A 203 -18.16 12.79 4.33
C ALA A 203 -18.23 13.64 5.60
N ALA A 204 -19.01 14.71 5.61
CA ALA A 204 -19.08 15.59 6.77
C ALA A 204 -19.62 14.84 8.00
N GLU A 205 -19.08 15.17 9.19
CA GLU A 205 -19.54 14.79 10.52
C GLU A 205 -19.15 13.38 11.01
N GLY A 206 -17.83 13.11 11.14
CA GLY A 206 -17.32 12.01 11.97
C GLY A 206 -16.93 12.50 13.38
N ASP A 207 -16.94 11.60 14.36
CA ASP A 207 -16.34 11.85 15.66
C ASP A 207 -14.83 12.09 15.49
N PRO A 208 -14.27 13.23 15.92
CA PRO A 208 -12.85 13.53 15.76
C PRO A 208 -11.93 12.69 16.66
N ALA A 209 -12.46 11.81 17.49
CA ALA A 209 -11.65 10.84 18.21
C ALA A 209 -11.02 9.84 17.24
N GLN A 210 -9.78 9.42 17.51
CA GLN A 210 -9.07 8.41 16.73
C GLN A 210 -9.71 7.01 16.93
N TYR A 211 -10.89 6.78 16.32
CA TYR A 211 -11.63 5.51 16.46
C TYR A 211 -10.87 4.33 15.89
N GLU A 212 -9.97 4.58 14.95
CA GLU A 212 -9.11 3.59 14.30
C GLU A 212 -8.22 2.87 15.30
N LEU A 213 -7.75 3.52 16.33
CA LEU A 213 -6.90 2.90 17.36
C LEU A 213 -7.62 1.74 18.06
N ALA A 214 -8.86 1.95 18.46
CA ALA A 214 -9.67 0.91 19.08
C ALA A 214 -10.08 -0.19 18.10
N LYS A 215 -10.40 0.17 16.84
CA LYS A 215 -10.80 -0.77 15.79
C LYS A 215 -9.69 -1.74 15.41
N LEU A 216 -8.45 -1.28 15.45
CA LEU A 216 -7.26 -2.06 15.12
C LEU A 216 -6.59 -2.69 16.35
N HIS A 217 -7.18 -2.54 17.54
CA HIS A 217 -6.63 -2.97 18.84
C HIS A 217 -5.19 -2.48 19.06
N LEU A 218 -4.92 -1.21 18.66
CA LEU A 218 -3.58 -0.63 18.75
C LEU A 218 -3.14 -0.37 20.20
N PRO A 219 -4.00 0.07 21.16
CA PRO A 219 -3.57 0.23 22.54
C PRO A 219 -3.00 -1.07 23.13
N GLU A 220 -3.62 -2.20 22.87
CA GLU A 220 -3.16 -3.52 23.31
C GLU A 220 -1.89 -3.95 22.55
N ALA A 221 -1.84 -3.67 21.27
CA ALA A 221 -0.66 -3.94 20.42
C ALA A 221 0.57 -3.14 20.88
N HIS A 222 0.38 -1.86 21.27
CA HIS A 222 1.45 -0.99 21.74
C HIS A 222 2.06 -1.44 23.08
N ALA A 223 1.34 -2.22 23.88
CA ALA A 223 1.90 -2.86 25.06
C ALA A 223 2.95 -3.93 24.71
N LEU A 224 2.92 -4.47 23.48
CA LEU A 224 3.83 -5.50 23.00
C LEU A 224 4.92 -4.95 22.07
N SER A 225 4.60 -3.95 21.25
CA SER A 225 5.48 -3.38 20.24
C SER A 225 5.02 -2.00 19.83
N LYS A 226 5.94 -1.09 19.55
CA LYS A 226 5.66 0.27 19.04
C LYS A 226 6.32 0.56 17.69
N GLY A 227 6.97 -0.43 17.08
CA GLY A 227 7.64 -0.30 15.78
C GLY A 227 9.07 0.24 15.87
N ASP A 228 9.70 0.27 17.05
CA ASP A 228 11.04 0.85 17.26
C ASP A 228 12.07 0.24 16.30
N GLY A 229 12.87 1.13 15.71
CA GLY A 229 13.93 0.78 14.78
C GLY A 229 13.47 0.31 13.39
N VAL A 230 12.16 0.17 13.15
CA VAL A 230 11.63 -0.23 11.85
C VAL A 230 11.52 0.98 10.91
N ARG A 231 12.21 0.92 9.76
CA ARG A 231 12.16 1.97 8.74
C ARG A 231 10.99 1.73 7.78
N VAL A 232 10.06 2.68 7.73
CA VAL A 232 8.91 2.69 6.82
C VAL A 232 9.09 3.80 5.80
N ALA A 233 9.25 3.44 4.52
CA ALA A 233 9.30 4.41 3.46
C ALA A 233 7.88 4.85 3.06
N VAL A 234 7.63 6.14 3.08
CA VAL A 234 6.40 6.79 2.63
C VAL A 234 6.68 7.44 1.28
N ILE A 235 6.27 6.79 0.19
CA ILE A 235 6.41 7.34 -1.17
C ILE A 235 5.16 8.16 -1.48
N ASP A 236 5.28 9.49 -1.35
CA ASP A 236 4.12 10.39 -1.35
C ASP A 236 4.47 11.81 -1.86
N SER A 237 3.74 12.82 -1.46
CA SER A 237 3.80 14.21 -1.93
C SER A 237 4.71 15.12 -1.10
N GLY A 238 5.33 14.61 -0.03
CA GLY A 238 6.15 15.37 0.93
C GLY A 238 5.54 15.36 2.32
N VAL A 239 6.40 15.35 3.33
CA VAL A 239 6.06 15.24 4.75
C VAL A 239 6.53 16.49 5.46
N ASP A 240 5.71 17.06 6.34
CA ASP A 240 6.12 18.10 7.30
C ASP A 240 6.83 17.43 8.49
N ALA A 241 8.14 17.31 8.40
CA ALA A 241 8.94 16.65 9.44
C ALA A 241 8.97 17.42 10.78
N ASP A 242 8.60 18.70 10.76
CA ASP A 242 8.54 19.56 11.93
C ASP A 242 7.15 19.58 12.60
N HIS A 243 6.17 18.85 12.03
CA HIS A 243 4.85 18.73 12.64
C HIS A 243 4.95 18.14 14.05
N PRO A 244 4.30 18.74 15.08
CA PRO A 244 4.47 18.32 16.48
C PRO A 244 4.25 16.84 16.76
N ASP A 245 3.35 16.20 16.02
CA ASP A 245 3.02 14.78 16.24
C ASP A 245 4.04 13.80 15.66
N ILE A 246 4.86 14.22 14.70
CA ILE A 246 5.86 13.36 14.05
C ILE A 246 7.28 13.92 14.09
N ASN A 247 7.50 14.98 14.87
CA ASN A 247 8.82 15.57 15.03
C ASN A 247 9.81 14.55 15.62
N GLY A 248 10.89 14.28 14.88
CA GLY A 248 11.86 13.24 15.23
C GLY A 248 11.53 11.84 14.72
N SER A 249 10.34 11.56 14.17
CA SER A 249 10.03 10.29 13.51
C SER A 249 10.64 10.20 12.11
N VAL A 250 10.76 11.32 11.38
CA VAL A 250 11.36 11.34 10.04
C VAL A 250 12.87 11.20 10.15
N ALA A 251 13.38 10.02 9.78
CA ALA A 251 14.81 9.72 9.85
C ALA A 251 15.58 10.33 8.67
N GLU A 252 15.03 10.25 7.48
CA GLU A 252 15.65 10.74 6.25
C GLU A 252 14.57 11.19 5.25
N SER A 253 14.92 12.14 4.37
CA SER A 253 14.01 12.62 3.33
C SER A 253 14.69 12.60 1.97
N PHE A 254 13.92 12.25 0.93
CA PHE A 254 14.39 12.23 -0.45
C PHE A 254 13.38 12.90 -1.39
N ASN A 255 13.86 13.84 -2.21
CA ASN A 255 13.06 14.46 -3.25
C ASN A 255 13.35 13.79 -4.61
N ALA A 256 12.44 12.91 -5.05
CA ALA A 256 12.56 12.18 -6.31
C ALA A 256 12.17 13.02 -7.55
N ILE A 257 11.56 14.18 -7.35
CA ILE A 257 11.17 15.10 -8.43
C ILE A 257 12.05 16.35 -8.41
N GLN A 258 12.06 17.10 -9.52
CA GLN A 258 12.98 18.25 -9.68
C GLN A 258 12.40 19.56 -9.12
N THR A 259 11.12 19.60 -8.74
CA THR A 259 10.53 20.80 -8.13
C THR A 259 11.00 20.96 -6.68
N PRO A 260 11.08 22.19 -6.16
CA PRO A 260 11.46 22.41 -4.77
C PRO A 260 10.63 21.59 -3.80
N ALA A 261 11.27 21.05 -2.77
CA ALA A 261 10.58 20.27 -1.74
C ALA A 261 9.68 21.21 -0.92
N ALA A 262 8.44 20.76 -0.69
CA ALA A 262 7.49 21.39 0.22
C ALA A 262 6.66 20.33 0.90
N PRO A 263 6.26 20.51 2.17
CA PRO A 263 5.30 19.64 2.84
C PRO A 263 3.95 19.64 2.12
N HIS A 264 3.25 18.53 2.18
CA HIS A 264 1.90 18.42 1.64
C HIS A 264 0.99 17.66 2.59
N ALA A 265 -0.29 18.02 2.64
CA ALA A 265 -1.26 17.46 3.57
C ALA A 265 -1.30 15.92 3.53
N HIS A 266 -1.42 15.33 2.33
CA HIS A 266 -1.52 13.88 2.19
C HIS A 266 -0.29 13.13 2.72
N GLY A 267 0.91 13.49 2.32
CA GLY A 267 2.13 12.82 2.81
C GLY A 267 2.37 13.00 4.31
N THR A 268 2.01 14.17 4.87
CA THR A 268 2.07 14.43 6.32
C THR A 268 1.07 13.56 7.07
N ALA A 269 -0.17 13.45 6.56
CA ALA A 269 -1.21 12.58 7.12
C ALA A 269 -0.78 11.10 7.13
N ILE A 270 -0.24 10.61 6.00
CA ILE A 270 0.24 9.22 5.91
C ILE A 270 1.37 8.95 6.91
N ALA A 271 2.34 9.85 7.03
CA ALA A 271 3.44 9.70 7.98
C ALA A 271 2.94 9.72 9.44
N ALA A 272 1.94 10.57 9.75
CA ALA A 272 1.35 10.65 11.09
C ALA A 272 0.53 9.41 11.45
N LEU A 273 -0.30 8.89 10.54
CA LEU A 273 -1.04 7.63 10.78
C LEU A 273 -0.11 6.45 11.05
N ILE A 274 1.12 6.47 10.49
CA ILE A 274 2.12 5.45 10.80
C ILE A 274 2.81 5.72 12.13
N ALA A 275 3.35 6.93 12.37
CA ALA A 275 4.37 7.17 13.37
C ALA A 275 4.13 8.41 14.26
N ALA A 276 2.90 8.90 14.37
CA ALA A 276 2.58 9.96 15.31
C ALA A 276 2.72 9.49 16.76
N HIS A 277 3.23 10.39 17.62
CA HIS A 277 3.46 10.13 19.05
C HIS A 277 3.23 11.38 19.92
N GLY A 278 2.46 12.33 19.39
CA GLY A 278 2.09 13.58 20.06
C GLY A 278 0.61 13.62 20.46
N ARG A 279 -0.13 14.58 19.94
CA ARG A 279 -1.58 14.67 20.09
C ARG A 279 -2.31 13.52 19.41
N LEU A 280 -1.90 13.18 18.20
CA LEU A 280 -2.33 11.97 17.53
C LEU A 280 -1.37 10.83 17.86
N MET A 281 -1.91 9.61 17.85
CA MET A 281 -1.14 8.38 18.00
C MET A 281 -1.18 7.62 16.67
N GLY A 282 -0.04 7.31 16.11
CA GLY A 282 0.10 6.48 14.93
C GLY A 282 0.07 5.00 15.26
N ALA A 283 -0.13 4.16 14.26
CA ALA A 283 -0.18 2.71 14.42
C ALA A 283 1.16 2.11 14.89
N ALA A 284 2.30 2.77 14.65
CA ALA A 284 3.63 2.39 15.12
C ALA A 284 4.42 3.64 15.55
N PRO A 285 4.16 4.19 16.76
CA PRO A 285 4.64 5.51 17.16
C PRO A 285 6.17 5.63 17.25
N ASP A 286 6.90 4.54 17.42
CA ASP A 286 8.36 4.54 17.49
C ASP A 286 9.03 4.14 16.14
N ALA A 287 8.25 3.94 15.08
CA ALA A 287 8.77 3.66 13.74
C ALA A 287 9.52 4.85 13.15
N ARG A 288 10.44 4.58 12.23
CA ARG A 288 11.26 5.60 11.55
C ARG A 288 10.79 5.80 10.12
N ILE A 289 10.39 6.99 9.79
CA ILE A 289 9.89 7.34 8.46
C ILE A 289 11.05 7.70 7.53
N LEU A 290 11.07 7.08 6.35
CA LEU A 290 11.85 7.51 5.19
C LEU A 290 10.90 8.26 4.26
N ALA A 291 10.94 9.59 4.29
CA ALA A 291 10.02 10.43 3.54
C ALA A 291 10.49 10.59 2.08
N VAL A 292 9.75 10.03 1.13
CA VAL A 292 10.06 10.10 -0.30
C VAL A 292 9.03 10.95 -1.03
N ARG A 293 9.44 12.12 -1.49
CA ARG A 293 8.60 12.99 -2.32
C ARG A 293 8.70 12.59 -3.77
N ALA A 294 7.70 11.87 -4.27
CA ALA A 294 7.57 11.43 -5.67
C ALA A 294 6.36 12.06 -6.39
N PHE A 295 5.51 12.77 -5.66
CA PHE A 295 4.28 13.39 -6.15
C PHE A 295 4.35 14.91 -6.03
N ASP A 296 3.94 15.59 -7.10
CA ASP A 296 3.93 17.06 -7.19
C ASP A 296 2.48 17.55 -7.11
N PRO A 297 2.14 18.39 -6.10
CA PRO A 297 0.80 18.95 -6.02
C PRO A 297 0.58 19.96 -7.14
N LYS A 298 -0.31 19.63 -8.07
CA LYS A 298 -0.72 20.50 -9.18
C LYS A 298 -2.23 20.53 -9.27
N GLY A 299 -2.81 21.74 -9.24
CA GLY A 299 -4.22 21.94 -9.53
C GLY A 299 -5.20 21.16 -8.65
N GLY A 300 -4.91 21.01 -7.35
CA GLY A 300 -5.79 20.34 -6.38
C GLY A 300 -5.64 18.81 -6.28
N SER A 301 -4.76 18.20 -7.08
CA SER A 301 -4.36 16.79 -6.94
C SER A 301 -2.84 16.66 -7.05
N ALA A 302 -2.24 15.74 -6.30
CA ALA A 302 -0.83 15.45 -6.45
C ALA A 302 -0.62 14.31 -7.46
N GLN A 303 0.28 14.51 -8.42
CA GLN A 303 0.60 13.54 -9.45
C GLN A 303 2.06 13.11 -9.37
N GLY A 304 2.29 11.80 -9.42
CA GLY A 304 3.60 11.18 -9.55
C GLY A 304 3.77 10.55 -10.94
N THR A 305 5.01 10.31 -11.31
CA THR A 305 5.33 9.61 -12.57
C THR A 305 6.08 8.31 -12.29
N THR A 306 6.03 7.36 -13.23
CA THR A 306 6.84 6.13 -13.17
C THR A 306 8.27 6.43 -12.76
N PHE A 307 8.91 7.40 -13.43
CA PHE A 307 10.33 7.67 -13.21
C PHE A 307 10.62 8.15 -11.77
N ALA A 308 9.78 9.03 -11.21
CA ALA A 308 9.91 9.50 -9.84
C ALA A 308 9.68 8.38 -8.82
N ILE A 309 8.67 7.53 -9.06
CA ILE A 309 8.35 6.41 -8.18
C ILE A 309 9.49 5.37 -8.17
N LEU A 310 10.05 5.03 -9.34
CA LEU A 310 11.20 4.11 -9.43
C LEU A 310 12.41 4.62 -8.65
N LYS A 311 12.71 5.92 -8.74
CA LYS A 311 13.76 6.56 -7.92
C LYS A 311 13.47 6.43 -6.43
N GLY A 312 12.21 6.64 -6.05
CA GLY A 312 11.77 6.52 -4.66
C GLY A 312 11.91 5.10 -4.10
N ILE A 313 11.47 4.09 -4.85
CA ILE A 313 11.59 2.68 -4.46
C ILE A 313 13.07 2.28 -4.32
N ASP A 314 13.91 2.64 -5.30
CA ASP A 314 15.34 2.33 -5.29
C ASP A 314 16.04 2.99 -4.10
N TRP A 315 15.76 4.28 -3.86
CA TRP A 315 16.31 5.01 -2.72
C TRP A 315 15.87 4.38 -1.39
N ALA A 316 14.59 4.11 -1.21
CA ALA A 316 14.05 3.50 0.01
C ALA A 316 14.73 2.15 0.30
N ALA A 317 14.87 1.30 -0.73
CA ALA A 317 15.53 0.00 -0.63
C ALA A 317 17.04 0.13 -0.29
N GLY A 318 17.71 1.17 -0.77
CA GLY A 318 19.10 1.49 -0.47
C GLY A 318 19.31 2.06 0.94
N HIS A 319 18.29 2.67 1.53
CA HIS A 319 18.31 3.31 2.86
C HIS A 319 17.65 2.43 3.95
N GLY A 320 17.54 1.13 3.70
CA GLY A 320 17.15 0.15 4.71
C GLY A 320 15.66 0.14 5.04
N ALA A 321 14.80 0.56 4.12
CA ALA A 321 13.37 0.37 4.28
C ALA A 321 13.03 -1.10 4.50
N ARG A 322 12.23 -1.37 5.52
CA ARG A 322 11.65 -2.69 5.79
C ARG A 322 10.23 -2.78 5.24
N ILE A 323 9.59 -1.64 5.11
CA ILE A 323 8.24 -1.49 4.58
C ILE A 323 8.25 -0.32 3.59
N ILE A 324 7.53 -0.45 2.48
CA ILE A 324 7.23 0.64 1.56
C ILE A 324 5.72 0.83 1.52
N ASN A 325 5.25 1.98 2.00
CA ASN A 325 3.87 2.43 1.88
C ASN A 325 3.65 3.20 0.57
N MET A 326 2.65 2.80 -0.19
CA MET A 326 2.31 3.32 -1.51
C MET A 326 0.84 3.76 -1.56
N SER A 327 0.57 4.94 -1.03
CA SER A 327 -0.78 5.52 -0.94
C SER A 327 -1.25 6.17 -2.23
N PHE A 328 -0.99 5.54 -3.38
CA PHE A 328 -1.31 6.02 -4.72
C PHE A 328 -1.78 4.90 -5.64
N ALA A 329 -2.41 5.27 -6.76
CA ALA A 329 -2.87 4.31 -7.75
C ALA A 329 -2.72 4.85 -9.19
N GLY A 330 -2.51 3.93 -10.12
CA GLY A 330 -2.35 4.23 -11.54
C GLY A 330 -2.54 2.99 -12.43
N PRO A 331 -2.09 3.07 -13.69
CA PRO A 331 -2.17 1.95 -14.64
C PRO A 331 -1.13 0.87 -14.33
N ALA A 332 -1.27 -0.28 -14.97
CA ALA A 332 -0.24 -1.31 -14.98
C ALA A 332 1.07 -0.77 -15.59
N ASP A 333 2.18 -1.02 -14.93
CA ASP A 333 3.49 -0.49 -15.28
C ASP A 333 4.56 -1.58 -15.13
N PRO A 334 5.07 -2.12 -16.25
CA PRO A 334 6.05 -3.19 -16.22
C PRO A 334 7.38 -2.82 -15.52
N ALA A 335 7.79 -1.55 -15.56
CA ALA A 335 9.03 -1.13 -14.88
C ALA A 335 8.81 -1.07 -13.36
N MET A 336 7.67 -0.54 -12.92
CA MET A 336 7.30 -0.54 -11.50
C MET A 336 7.16 -1.96 -10.98
N GLN A 337 6.47 -2.85 -11.69
CA GLN A 337 6.32 -4.26 -11.30
C GLN A 337 7.68 -4.93 -11.06
N ARG A 338 8.65 -4.76 -11.96
CA ARG A 338 10.01 -5.31 -11.76
C ARG A 338 10.72 -4.72 -10.55
N SER A 339 10.53 -3.44 -10.27
CA SER A 339 11.12 -2.79 -9.09
C SER A 339 10.49 -3.28 -7.80
N LEU A 340 9.17 -3.48 -7.78
CA LEU A 340 8.46 -4.06 -6.64
C LEU A 340 8.89 -5.50 -6.39
N GLU A 341 8.97 -6.33 -7.43
CA GLU A 341 9.48 -7.71 -7.34
C GLU A 341 10.92 -7.74 -6.77
N ALA A 342 11.79 -6.83 -7.21
CA ALA A 342 13.15 -6.74 -6.70
C ALA A 342 13.20 -6.27 -5.24
N ALA A 343 12.34 -5.34 -4.82
CA ALA A 343 12.21 -4.90 -3.43
C ALA A 343 11.68 -6.03 -2.53
N TYR A 344 10.64 -6.75 -2.99
CA TYR A 344 10.09 -7.92 -2.31
C TYR A 344 11.15 -9.02 -2.09
N LYS A 345 11.95 -9.33 -3.12
CA LYS A 345 13.07 -10.29 -3.02
C LYS A 345 14.16 -9.88 -2.03
N LYS A 346 14.29 -8.58 -1.77
CA LYS A 346 15.16 -8.04 -0.70
C LYS A 346 14.55 -8.16 0.70
N GLY A 347 13.34 -8.68 0.84
CA GLY A 347 12.64 -8.82 2.11
C GLY A 347 11.89 -7.56 2.55
N ILE A 348 11.58 -6.64 1.63
CA ILE A 348 10.81 -5.43 1.91
C ILE A 348 9.32 -5.74 1.77
N VAL A 349 8.54 -5.40 2.78
CA VAL A 349 7.08 -5.52 2.77
C VAL A 349 6.50 -4.38 1.94
N LEU A 350 5.62 -4.70 0.99
CA LEU A 350 5.01 -3.75 0.08
C LEU A 350 3.51 -3.61 0.40
N ILE A 351 3.07 -2.40 0.73
CA ILE A 351 1.69 -2.12 1.12
C ILE A 351 1.16 -0.98 0.28
N ALA A 352 -0.06 -1.13 -0.27
CA ALA A 352 -0.65 -0.11 -1.12
C ALA A 352 -2.15 0.07 -0.91
N ALA A 353 -2.60 1.29 -1.17
CA ALA A 353 -4.01 1.65 -1.23
C ALA A 353 -4.72 0.95 -2.38
N ALA A 354 -5.88 0.33 -2.13
CA ALA A 354 -6.69 -0.35 -3.14
C ALA A 354 -7.13 0.57 -4.29
N GLY A 355 -7.32 1.86 -4.00
CA GLY A 355 -7.78 2.87 -4.93
C GLY A 355 -9.18 3.38 -4.61
N ASN A 356 -9.48 4.60 -5.08
CA ASN A 356 -10.76 5.30 -4.84
C ASN A 356 -11.47 5.65 -6.17
N ALA A 357 -11.32 4.79 -7.18
CA ALA A 357 -11.93 4.99 -8.50
C ALA A 357 -13.30 4.30 -8.66
N GLY A 358 -13.83 3.75 -7.57
CA GLY A 358 -15.16 3.17 -7.50
C GLY A 358 -15.22 1.66 -7.76
N PRO A 359 -16.40 1.05 -7.48
CA PRO A 359 -16.57 -0.40 -7.49
C PRO A 359 -16.44 -1.05 -8.86
N LYS A 360 -16.55 -0.28 -9.94
CA LYS A 360 -16.44 -0.74 -11.34
C LYS A 360 -15.06 -0.47 -11.96
N SER A 361 -14.14 0.14 -11.20
CA SER A 361 -12.79 0.38 -11.68
C SER A 361 -12.08 -0.93 -11.98
N PRO A 362 -11.30 -1.02 -13.07
CA PRO A 362 -10.34 -2.11 -13.21
C PRO A 362 -9.34 -2.08 -12.04
N PRO A 363 -8.64 -3.19 -11.77
CA PRO A 363 -7.58 -3.22 -10.78
C PRO A 363 -6.56 -2.11 -11.04
N LEU A 364 -6.18 -1.37 -9.99
CA LEU A 364 -5.18 -0.32 -10.05
C LEU A 364 -3.87 -0.77 -9.41
N TYR A 365 -2.77 -0.24 -9.93
CA TYR A 365 -1.41 -0.56 -9.47
C TYR A 365 -0.84 0.59 -8.64
N PRO A 366 -0.03 0.28 -7.62
CA PRO A 366 0.61 -1.02 -7.33
C PRO A 366 -0.25 -2.04 -6.58
N ALA A 367 -1.43 -1.71 -6.07
CA ALA A 367 -2.24 -2.60 -5.23
C ALA A 367 -2.58 -3.95 -5.90
N ALA A 368 -2.75 -3.97 -7.24
CA ALA A 368 -3.05 -5.20 -7.97
C ALA A 368 -1.81 -6.08 -8.27
N ASP A 369 -0.62 -5.66 -7.84
CA ASP A 369 0.59 -6.46 -7.97
C ASP A 369 0.58 -7.62 -6.96
N PRO A 370 0.98 -8.85 -7.35
CA PRO A 370 0.92 -10.02 -6.47
C PRO A 370 1.76 -9.90 -5.19
N GLU A 371 2.89 -9.21 -5.25
CA GLU A 371 3.79 -9.00 -4.11
C GLU A 371 3.31 -7.92 -3.14
N VAL A 372 2.24 -7.17 -3.50
CA VAL A 372 1.74 -6.04 -2.72
C VAL A 372 0.55 -6.44 -1.86
N ILE A 373 0.54 -6.00 -0.62
CA ILE A 373 -0.61 -6.09 0.29
C ILE A 373 -1.56 -4.93 -0.02
N ALA A 374 -2.64 -5.22 -0.72
CA ALA A 374 -3.66 -4.24 -1.08
C ALA A 374 -4.61 -3.99 0.08
N VAL A 375 -4.77 -2.73 0.48
CA VAL A 375 -5.61 -2.35 1.63
C VAL A 375 -6.81 -1.53 1.17
N THR A 376 -8.01 -1.97 1.55
CA THR A 376 -9.25 -1.21 1.36
C THR A 376 -9.68 -0.47 2.62
N ALA A 377 -10.63 0.46 2.51
CA ALA A 377 -11.03 1.35 3.59
C ALA A 377 -12.42 1.05 4.14
N THR A 378 -12.55 1.08 5.48
CA THR A 378 -13.83 1.01 6.20
C THR A 378 -14.08 2.24 7.05
N ASP A 379 -15.35 2.47 7.39
CA ASP A 379 -15.77 3.46 8.39
C ASP A 379 -15.80 2.87 9.82
N ALA A 380 -16.19 3.68 10.80
CA ALA A 380 -16.32 3.28 12.18
C ALA A 380 -17.35 2.15 12.42
N GLN A 381 -18.27 1.91 11.49
CA GLN A 381 -19.28 0.85 11.50
C GLN A 381 -18.92 -0.34 10.62
N ASP A 382 -17.65 -0.50 10.23
CA ASP A 382 -17.13 -1.55 9.36
C ASP A 382 -17.74 -1.56 7.94
N LYS A 383 -18.35 -0.46 7.48
CA LYS A 383 -18.85 -0.33 6.11
C LYS A 383 -17.74 0.07 5.17
N LEU A 384 -17.72 -0.55 4.01
CA LEU A 384 -16.75 -0.25 2.96
C LEU A 384 -16.90 1.19 2.46
N LEU A 385 -15.79 1.90 2.30
CA LEU A 385 -15.76 3.21 1.62
C LEU A 385 -16.42 3.09 0.23
N PRO A 386 -17.49 3.86 -0.08
CA PRO A 386 -18.28 3.67 -1.30
C PRO A 386 -17.48 3.76 -2.60
N VAL A 387 -16.46 4.60 -2.63
CA VAL A 387 -15.58 4.81 -3.79
C VAL A 387 -14.37 3.87 -3.82
N ALA A 388 -14.19 2.98 -2.82
CA ALA A 388 -13.08 2.03 -2.82
C ALA A 388 -13.19 1.05 -4.01
N ASN A 389 -12.04 0.73 -4.58
CA ASN A 389 -11.93 -0.32 -5.58
C ASN A 389 -12.18 -1.69 -4.94
N ARG A 390 -12.65 -2.62 -5.77
CA ARG A 390 -13.01 -3.99 -5.35
C ARG A 390 -12.30 -5.01 -6.23
N GLY A 391 -12.15 -6.22 -5.73
CA GLY A 391 -11.62 -7.33 -6.52
C GLY A 391 -10.73 -8.28 -5.74
N ARG A 392 -10.33 -9.35 -6.40
CA ARG A 392 -9.56 -10.46 -5.80
C ARG A 392 -8.18 -10.03 -5.25
N HIS A 393 -7.65 -8.88 -5.68
CA HIS A 393 -6.38 -8.35 -5.20
C HIS A 393 -6.46 -7.77 -3.79
N ILE A 394 -7.65 -7.40 -3.30
CA ILE A 394 -7.82 -6.86 -1.95
C ILE A 394 -7.33 -7.88 -0.93
N ALA A 395 -6.38 -7.50 -0.10
CA ALA A 395 -5.79 -8.38 0.90
C ALA A 395 -6.51 -8.26 2.25
N VAL A 396 -6.61 -7.03 2.77
CA VAL A 396 -7.26 -6.71 4.06
C VAL A 396 -7.96 -5.37 3.98
N ALA A 397 -8.80 -5.09 4.97
CA ALA A 397 -9.41 -3.80 5.22
C ALA A 397 -8.79 -3.14 6.46
N ALA A 398 -8.84 -1.82 6.53
CA ALA A 398 -8.54 -1.05 7.74
C ALA A 398 -9.39 0.23 7.77
N PRO A 399 -9.53 0.93 8.91
CA PRO A 399 -10.17 2.22 8.98
C PRO A 399 -9.56 3.21 7.97
N GLY A 400 -10.39 4.00 7.33
CA GLY A 400 -9.95 4.96 6.31
C GLY A 400 -11.02 5.96 5.93
N VAL A 401 -12.08 6.08 6.74
CA VAL A 401 -13.18 7.02 6.51
C VAL A 401 -13.31 7.94 7.72
N ASP A 402 -13.33 9.23 7.44
CA ASP A 402 -13.48 10.31 8.45
C ASP A 402 -12.43 10.23 9.57
N LEU A 403 -11.18 9.95 9.20
CA LEU A 403 -10.06 9.95 10.14
C LEU A 403 -9.58 11.37 10.43
N LEU A 404 -9.24 11.63 11.68
CA LEU A 404 -8.54 12.84 12.07
C LEU A 404 -7.05 12.68 11.74
N VAL A 405 -6.54 13.49 10.82
CA VAL A 405 -5.18 13.37 10.33
C VAL A 405 -4.39 14.68 10.48
N ALA A 406 -3.08 14.56 10.62
CA ALA A 406 -2.18 15.71 10.66
C ALA A 406 -1.99 16.30 9.26
N ILE A 407 -1.93 17.63 9.17
CA ILE A 407 -1.58 18.38 7.97
C ILE A 407 -0.45 19.38 8.28
N PRO A 408 0.27 19.92 7.29
CA PRO A 408 1.39 20.83 7.53
C PRO A 408 1.06 22.01 8.44
N ASN A 409 2.12 22.53 9.07
CA ASN A 409 2.07 23.68 10.00
C ASN A 409 1.31 23.39 11.31
N GLY A 410 1.38 22.15 11.79
CA GLY A 410 0.74 21.73 13.04
C GLY A 410 -0.79 21.68 12.96
N GLY A 411 -1.34 21.65 11.75
CA GLY A 411 -2.79 21.58 11.51
C GLY A 411 -3.33 20.15 11.55
N TYR A 412 -4.67 20.05 11.56
CA TYR A 412 -5.41 18.79 11.54
C TYR A 412 -6.63 18.93 10.63
N GLU A 413 -7.02 17.84 9.97
CA GLU A 413 -8.25 17.78 9.18
C GLU A 413 -8.90 16.40 9.29
N ILE A 414 -10.20 16.32 8.96
CA ILE A 414 -10.88 15.03 8.80
C ILE A 414 -10.81 14.65 7.33
N SER A 415 -10.33 13.43 7.07
CA SER A 415 -10.11 12.97 5.72
C SER A 415 -10.44 11.49 5.53
N SER A 416 -10.71 11.09 4.28
CA SER A 416 -11.09 9.72 3.95
C SER A 416 -10.30 9.21 2.73
N GLY A 417 -10.04 7.90 2.67
CA GLY A 417 -9.36 7.28 1.53
C GLY A 417 -8.69 5.96 1.88
N THR A 418 -8.54 5.10 0.89
CA THR A 418 -7.78 3.84 1.03
C THR A 418 -6.29 4.09 1.31
N SER A 419 -5.80 5.32 1.07
CA SER A 419 -4.45 5.77 1.44
C SER A 419 -4.19 5.68 2.93
N TYR A 420 -5.15 6.11 3.73
CA TYR A 420 -5.05 6.13 5.19
C TYR A 420 -5.08 4.72 5.77
N SER A 421 -5.95 3.87 5.25
CA SER A 421 -5.98 2.44 5.59
C SER A 421 -4.65 1.72 5.30
N ALA A 422 -4.01 2.05 4.17
CA ALA A 422 -2.69 1.51 3.83
C ALA A 422 -1.61 1.97 4.82
N ALA A 423 -1.70 3.21 5.32
CA ALA A 423 -0.80 3.74 6.34
C ALA A 423 -0.97 2.98 7.67
N GLU A 424 -2.20 2.76 8.11
CA GLU A 424 -2.50 1.97 9.31
C GLU A 424 -1.91 0.55 9.24
N VAL A 425 -2.13 -0.15 8.13
CA VAL A 425 -1.58 -1.50 7.93
C VAL A 425 -0.05 -1.47 7.84
N SER A 426 0.54 -0.39 7.30
CA SER A 426 2.01 -0.20 7.30
C SER A 426 2.56 -0.05 8.71
N GLY A 427 1.83 0.62 9.61
CA GLY A 427 2.17 0.69 11.02
C GLY A 427 2.05 -0.69 11.70
N ILE A 428 0.95 -1.42 11.51
CA ILE A 428 0.80 -2.78 12.05
C ILE A 428 1.93 -3.70 11.55
N ALA A 429 2.33 -3.59 10.29
CA ALA A 429 3.47 -4.32 9.75
C ALA A 429 4.79 -3.94 10.46
N ALA A 430 4.97 -2.67 10.84
CA ALA A 430 6.13 -2.23 11.62
C ALA A 430 6.13 -2.82 13.03
N LEU A 431 4.97 -2.86 13.71
CA LEU A 431 4.83 -3.55 14.99
C LEU A 431 5.26 -5.01 14.89
N LEU A 432 4.78 -5.73 13.86
CA LEU A 432 5.12 -7.14 13.61
C LEU A 432 6.63 -7.33 13.39
N LEU A 433 7.26 -6.48 12.59
CA LEU A 433 8.70 -6.57 12.28
C LEU A 433 9.57 -6.30 13.49
N GLN A 434 9.19 -5.36 14.38
CA GLN A 434 9.88 -5.16 15.66
C GLN A 434 9.70 -6.35 16.57
N HIS A 435 8.45 -6.82 16.75
CA HIS A 435 8.12 -7.87 17.71
C HIS A 435 8.76 -9.22 17.38
N LYS A 436 8.91 -9.52 16.07
CA LYS A 436 9.37 -10.84 15.58
C LYS A 436 10.72 -10.83 14.86
N GLY A 437 11.30 -9.66 14.67
CA GLY A 437 12.64 -9.47 14.08
C GLY A 437 12.71 -9.77 12.58
N THR A 438 12.70 -11.02 12.16
CA THR A 438 13.02 -11.45 10.80
C THR A 438 11.86 -12.15 10.08
N LEU A 439 10.68 -11.51 10.00
CA LEU A 439 9.60 -12.02 9.14
C LEU A 439 9.93 -11.70 7.67
N ALA A 440 9.83 -12.71 6.81
CA ALA A 440 9.78 -12.50 5.36
C ALA A 440 8.44 -11.84 4.97
N PRO A 441 8.37 -11.09 3.86
CA PRO A 441 7.14 -10.42 3.43
C PRO A 441 5.94 -11.35 3.31
N GLU A 442 6.13 -12.57 2.79
CA GLU A 442 5.09 -13.58 2.68
C GLU A 442 4.56 -14.05 4.05
N GLN A 443 5.46 -14.24 5.02
CA GLN A 443 5.08 -14.62 6.38
C GLN A 443 4.28 -13.51 7.07
N LEU A 444 4.72 -12.26 6.92
CA LEU A 444 4.01 -11.11 7.46
C LEU A 444 2.63 -10.98 6.84
N ARG A 445 2.53 -11.09 5.51
CA ARG A 445 1.25 -11.12 4.79
C ARG A 445 0.34 -12.21 5.33
N HIS A 446 0.83 -13.43 5.48
CA HIS A 446 0.08 -14.55 6.03
C HIS A 446 -0.48 -14.24 7.42
N VAL A 447 0.35 -13.72 8.33
CA VAL A 447 -0.11 -13.33 9.67
C VAL A 447 -1.24 -12.30 9.61
N LEU A 448 -1.08 -11.24 8.81
CA LEU A 448 -2.14 -10.21 8.66
C LEU A 448 -3.45 -10.79 8.13
N LEU A 449 -3.40 -11.74 7.20
CA LEU A 449 -4.60 -12.35 6.62
C LEU A 449 -5.30 -13.30 7.59
N GLU A 450 -4.54 -14.14 8.29
CA GLU A 450 -5.08 -15.15 9.22
C GLU A 450 -5.66 -14.56 10.50
N THR A 451 -5.21 -13.37 10.88
CA THR A 451 -5.64 -12.71 12.13
C THR A 451 -6.65 -11.59 11.89
N ALA A 452 -6.98 -11.30 10.64
CA ALA A 452 -7.99 -10.31 10.31
C ALA A 452 -9.38 -10.75 10.82
N LYS A 453 -10.13 -9.78 11.34
CA LYS A 453 -11.54 -9.99 11.70
C LYS A 453 -12.38 -10.07 10.42
N ASP A 454 -12.98 -11.21 10.16
CA ASP A 454 -13.82 -11.42 8.98
C ASP A 454 -14.95 -10.38 8.88
N LEU A 455 -15.09 -9.79 7.70
CA LEU A 455 -16.11 -8.79 7.37
C LEU A 455 -16.83 -9.18 6.07
N GLY A 456 -18.11 -8.83 6.01
CA GLY A 456 -18.92 -9.09 4.81
C GLY A 456 -19.37 -10.53 4.70
N ARG A 457 -19.05 -11.19 3.59
CA ARG A 457 -19.34 -12.63 3.41
C ARG A 457 -18.30 -13.45 4.17
N THR A 458 -18.77 -14.52 4.83
CA THR A 458 -17.87 -15.42 5.57
C THR A 458 -16.69 -15.87 4.71
N GLY A 459 -15.50 -15.69 5.25
CA GLY A 459 -14.23 -15.95 4.58
C GLY A 459 -13.84 -14.82 3.62
N ARG A 460 -12.73 -15.01 2.92
CA ARG A 460 -12.17 -14.00 2.03
C ARG A 460 -13.14 -13.61 0.90
N ASP A 461 -13.33 -12.32 0.71
CA ASP A 461 -14.18 -11.78 -0.36
C ASP A 461 -13.50 -10.62 -1.16
N ASP A 462 -14.15 -10.15 -2.22
CA ASP A 462 -13.63 -9.11 -3.11
C ASP A 462 -13.81 -7.67 -2.56
N LEU A 463 -14.47 -7.50 -1.40
CA LEU A 463 -14.74 -6.20 -0.78
C LEU A 463 -13.74 -5.90 0.34
N PHE A 464 -13.54 -6.85 1.26
CA PHE A 464 -12.76 -6.68 2.47
C PHE A 464 -11.50 -7.55 2.50
N GLY A 465 -11.26 -8.36 1.46
CA GLY A 465 -10.16 -9.33 1.48
C GLY A 465 -10.37 -10.39 2.56
N ALA A 466 -9.41 -10.55 3.47
CA ALA A 466 -9.53 -11.42 4.63
C ALA A 466 -10.33 -10.80 5.79
N GLY A 467 -10.62 -9.49 5.73
CA GLY A 467 -11.35 -8.77 6.77
C GLY A 467 -10.57 -7.56 7.31
N LEU A 468 -11.02 -7.04 8.44
CA LEU A 468 -10.41 -5.91 9.14
C LEU A 468 -9.11 -6.35 9.82
N ALA A 469 -8.02 -5.65 9.55
CA ALA A 469 -6.74 -5.89 10.21
C ALA A 469 -6.86 -5.72 11.73
N ASP A 470 -6.14 -6.56 12.47
CA ASP A 470 -6.10 -6.55 13.94
C ASP A 470 -4.64 -6.55 14.40
N GLY A 471 -4.19 -5.41 14.93
CA GLY A 471 -2.81 -5.24 15.36
C GLY A 471 -2.41 -6.15 16.52
N PHE A 472 -3.28 -6.29 17.53
CA PHE A 472 -3.01 -7.13 18.66
C PHE A 472 -3.05 -8.62 18.33
N ALA A 473 -4.08 -9.09 17.61
CA ALA A 473 -4.18 -10.48 17.19
C ALA A 473 -2.98 -10.88 16.30
N ALA A 474 -2.52 -9.99 15.41
CA ALA A 474 -1.34 -10.22 14.58
C ALA A 474 -0.05 -10.41 15.41
N LEU A 475 0.15 -9.61 16.44
CA LEU A 475 1.30 -9.75 17.35
C LEU A 475 1.20 -11.04 18.18
N ALA A 476 0.02 -11.36 18.72
CA ALA A 476 -0.22 -12.52 19.55
C ALA A 476 -0.05 -13.86 18.79
N ALA A 477 -0.62 -13.98 17.58
CA ALA A 477 -0.52 -15.19 16.76
C ALA A 477 0.91 -15.60 16.42
N GLY A 478 1.79 -14.65 16.25
CA GLY A 478 3.15 -14.98 15.93
C GLY A 478 4.02 -15.36 17.13
N ALA A 479 3.57 -15.20 18.38
CA ALA A 479 4.27 -15.74 19.52
C ALA A 479 4.21 -17.27 19.54
N GLU A 480 3.13 -17.87 19.06
CA GLU A 480 2.93 -19.32 19.02
C GLU A 480 3.82 -20.01 17.98
N THR A 481 4.00 -19.43 16.80
CA THR A 481 4.90 -19.99 15.76
C THR A 481 6.36 -20.00 16.21
N SER A 482 6.80 -19.02 16.98
CA SER A 482 8.17 -18.96 17.54
C SER A 482 8.39 -20.01 18.64
N GLN A 483 7.40 -20.27 19.50
CA GLN A 483 7.49 -21.31 20.55
C GLN A 483 7.42 -22.73 19.96
N ALA A 484 6.61 -22.96 18.93
CA ALA A 484 6.52 -24.24 18.24
C ALA A 484 7.85 -24.59 17.51
N ALA A 485 8.53 -23.62 16.92
CA ALA A 485 9.83 -23.80 16.30
C ALA A 485 10.95 -24.06 17.33
N ARG A 486 10.89 -23.45 18.53
CA ARG A 486 11.86 -23.70 19.61
C ARG A 486 11.67 -25.06 20.30
N LYS A 487 10.44 -25.60 20.32
CA LYS A 487 10.16 -26.95 20.87
C LYS A 487 10.55 -28.09 19.93
N ARG A 488 10.85 -27.82 18.66
CA ARG A 488 11.27 -28.80 17.64
C ARG A 488 12.79 -28.84 17.40
N ARG A 489 13.56 -28.00 18.09
CA ARG A 489 15.04 -28.04 18.18
C ARG A 489 15.48 -28.54 19.54
#